data_d72fb039fd3d3da5901c5f454b3f33a1
#
_entry.id   d72fb039fd3d3da5901c5f454b3f33a1
#
_cell.length_a   1.000
_cell.length_b   1.000
_cell.length_c   1.000
_cell.angle_alpha   90.00
_cell.angle_beta   90.00
_cell.angle_gamma   90.00
#
_symmetry.space_group_name_H-M   'P 1'
#
loop_
_entity.id
_entity.type
_entity.pdbx_description
1 polymer ?
#
loop_
_entity_poly.entity_id
_entity_poly.type
_entity_poly.pdbx_seq_one_letter_code
_entity_poly.pdbx_strand_id
1 'polypeptide(L)'
;MGTSINFNEKKGFICDMDGVIYHGNRILPGVAEFIQWLHEENKEYLFLTNNSGYTPRELNQKLARMGLDVPEEHFYTSALATAAFLREQAPGCSVFAIGEAGLLNALYDAGITMNDVNPDYVVVGEGRSYSLDTLTKATNLVMQGAKLIGANSDVSGPCLLYTSDAADERS
;
A
#
# COMPACT_ATOMS: atom_id res chain seq x y z
N MET A 1 -9.02 15.67 -32.09
CA MET A 1 -10.22 15.96 -31.28
C MET A 1 -10.17 15.08 -30.05
N GLY A 2 -9.84 15.62 -28.87
CA GLY A 2 -9.86 14.89 -27.64
C GLY A 2 -11.31 14.62 -27.26
N THR A 3 -11.70 13.38 -27.14
CA THR A 3 -12.99 13.01 -26.54
C THR A 3 -12.96 13.46 -25.09
N SER A 4 -13.74 14.47 -24.73
CA SER A 4 -13.90 14.84 -23.34
C SER A 4 -14.61 13.70 -22.62
N ILE A 5 -13.95 13.16 -21.58
CA ILE A 5 -14.54 12.12 -20.74
C ILE A 5 -15.65 12.76 -19.92
N ASN A 6 -16.88 12.23 -20.05
CA ASN A 6 -17.98 12.63 -19.18
C ASN A 6 -17.94 11.82 -17.89
N PHE A 7 -17.43 12.42 -16.82
CA PHE A 7 -17.30 11.75 -15.51
C PHE A 7 -18.67 11.42 -14.89
N ASN A 8 -19.71 12.18 -15.20
CA ASN A 8 -21.05 11.92 -14.65
C ASN A 8 -21.64 10.57 -15.12
N GLU A 9 -21.22 10.09 -16.30
CA GLU A 9 -21.65 8.80 -16.83
C GLU A 9 -20.90 7.59 -16.23
N LYS A 10 -19.80 7.85 -15.51
CA LYS A 10 -19.02 6.78 -14.89
C LYS A 10 -19.68 6.35 -13.58
N LYS A 11 -19.70 5.05 -13.34
CA LYS A 11 -20.29 4.45 -12.13
C LYS A 11 -19.29 4.32 -10.98
N GLY A 12 -18.01 4.16 -11.31
CA GLY A 12 -16.97 3.97 -10.33
C GLY A 12 -15.62 4.56 -10.74
N PHE A 13 -14.80 4.81 -9.73
CA PHE A 13 -13.49 5.45 -9.85
C PHE A 13 -12.45 4.66 -9.08
N ILE A 14 -11.32 4.45 -9.71
CA ILE A 14 -10.12 3.93 -9.08
C ILE A 14 -9.07 5.02 -9.17
N CYS A 15 -8.55 5.45 -8.03
CA CYS A 15 -7.59 6.54 -7.92
C CYS A 15 -6.34 6.08 -7.18
N ASP A 16 -5.18 6.48 -7.66
CA ASP A 16 -3.94 6.41 -6.89
C ASP A 16 -3.99 7.40 -5.72
N MET A 17 -3.16 7.21 -4.72
CA MET A 17 -3.16 8.04 -3.51
C MET A 17 -2.01 9.04 -3.47
N ASP A 18 -0.77 8.57 -3.56
CA ASP A 18 0.41 9.44 -3.41
C ASP A 18 0.60 10.33 -4.64
N GLY A 19 0.56 11.64 -4.44
CA GLY A 19 0.61 12.62 -5.54
C GLY A 19 -0.71 12.83 -6.29
N VAL A 20 -1.80 12.13 -5.94
CA VAL A 20 -3.14 12.28 -6.53
C VAL A 20 -4.17 12.74 -5.50
N ILE A 21 -4.21 12.11 -4.34
CA ILE A 21 -5.11 12.48 -3.23
C ILE A 21 -4.38 13.42 -2.27
N TYR A 22 -3.15 13.12 -1.94
CA TYR A 22 -2.32 13.96 -1.06
C TYR A 22 -0.86 13.96 -1.51
N HIS A 23 -0.12 14.95 -1.05
CA HIS A 23 1.34 14.98 -1.09
C HIS A 23 1.87 15.24 0.32
N GLY A 24 2.67 14.32 0.85
CA GLY A 24 3.12 14.36 2.24
C GLY A 24 1.92 14.33 3.22
N ASN A 25 1.72 15.44 3.93
CA ASN A 25 0.62 15.63 4.89
C ASN A 25 -0.40 16.68 4.43
N ARG A 26 -0.50 16.94 3.12
CA ARG A 26 -1.42 17.93 2.56
C ARG A 26 -2.30 17.29 1.49
N ILE A 27 -3.59 17.49 1.62
CA ILE A 27 -4.57 17.15 0.57
C ILE A 27 -4.34 18.04 -0.64
N LEU A 28 -4.41 17.46 -1.83
CA LEU A 28 -4.31 18.23 -3.06
C LEU A 28 -5.60 19.04 -3.32
N PRO A 29 -5.47 20.21 -3.98
CA PRO A 29 -6.64 21.03 -4.33
C PRO A 29 -7.67 20.24 -5.16
N GLY A 30 -8.95 20.40 -4.82
CA GLY A 30 -10.06 19.75 -5.52
C GLY A 30 -10.39 18.32 -5.02
N VAL A 31 -9.55 17.72 -4.17
CA VAL A 31 -9.78 16.35 -3.68
C VAL A 31 -10.96 16.29 -2.72
N ALA A 32 -11.11 17.26 -1.83
CA ALA A 32 -12.24 17.30 -0.89
C ALA A 32 -13.56 17.40 -1.65
N GLU A 33 -13.64 18.30 -2.64
CA GLU A 33 -14.80 18.49 -3.51
C GLU A 33 -15.06 17.24 -4.36
N PHE A 34 -14.03 16.57 -4.83
CA PHE A 34 -14.17 15.33 -5.59
C PHE A 34 -14.76 14.20 -4.72
N ILE A 35 -14.28 14.01 -3.49
CA ILE A 35 -14.83 13.00 -2.58
C ILE A 35 -16.27 13.33 -2.20
N GLN A 36 -16.57 14.60 -1.93
CA GLN A 36 -17.93 15.05 -1.67
C GLN A 36 -18.85 14.72 -2.86
N TRP A 37 -18.42 15.03 -4.08
CA TRP A 37 -19.15 14.71 -5.31
C TRP A 37 -19.38 13.19 -5.47
N LEU A 38 -18.36 12.34 -5.18
CA LEU A 38 -18.52 10.89 -5.22
C LEU A 38 -19.63 10.40 -4.28
N HIS A 39 -19.71 10.97 -3.08
CA HIS A 39 -20.74 10.65 -2.10
C HIS A 39 -22.14 11.15 -2.54
N GLU A 40 -22.24 12.40 -3.00
CA GLU A 40 -23.51 13.00 -3.44
C GLU A 40 -24.10 12.28 -4.65
N GLU A 41 -23.26 11.87 -5.59
CA GLU A 41 -23.67 11.12 -6.79
C GLU A 41 -23.73 9.61 -6.59
N ASN A 42 -23.49 9.14 -5.36
CA ASN A 42 -23.48 7.72 -4.99
C ASN A 42 -22.61 6.87 -5.94
N LYS A 43 -21.38 7.36 -6.21
CA LYS A 43 -20.39 6.69 -7.06
C LYS A 43 -19.60 5.68 -6.24
N GLU A 44 -19.35 4.52 -6.83
CA GLU A 44 -18.38 3.57 -6.28
C GLU A 44 -16.95 4.14 -6.46
N TYR A 45 -16.10 3.99 -5.45
CA TYR A 45 -14.71 4.39 -5.59
C TYR A 45 -13.75 3.54 -4.75
N LEU A 46 -12.50 3.47 -5.20
CA LEU A 46 -11.43 2.76 -4.52
C LEU A 46 -10.13 3.56 -4.65
N PHE A 47 -9.47 3.76 -3.53
CA PHE A 47 -8.13 4.33 -3.50
C PHE A 47 -7.10 3.21 -3.48
N LEU A 48 -6.25 3.17 -4.53
CA LEU A 48 -5.14 2.24 -4.63
C LEU A 48 -3.86 2.91 -4.13
N THR A 49 -3.03 2.13 -3.46
CA THR A 49 -1.67 2.55 -3.13
C THR A 49 -0.70 1.39 -3.25
N ASN A 50 0.47 1.65 -3.81
CA ASN A 50 1.59 0.72 -3.82
C ASN A 50 2.29 0.63 -2.44
N ASN A 51 1.91 1.47 -1.48
CA ASN A 51 2.40 1.41 -0.10
C ASN A 51 1.84 0.18 0.62
N SER A 52 2.72 -0.68 1.12
CA SER A 52 2.37 -1.87 1.90
C SER A 52 2.51 -1.66 3.41
N GLY A 53 2.99 -0.49 3.84
CA GLY A 53 3.30 -0.21 5.25
C GLY A 53 2.07 0.12 6.08
N TYR A 54 1.06 0.75 5.49
CA TYR A 54 -0.15 1.18 6.19
C TYR A 54 -1.30 0.17 6.04
N THR A 55 -2.04 0.00 7.13
CA THR A 55 -3.36 -0.64 7.10
C THR A 55 -4.40 0.33 6.54
N PRO A 56 -5.56 -0.16 6.02
CA PRO A 56 -6.69 0.70 5.65
C PRO A 56 -7.13 1.64 6.77
N ARG A 57 -7.13 1.16 8.01
CA ARG A 57 -7.43 1.96 9.20
C ARG A 57 -6.46 3.12 9.42
N GLU A 58 -5.17 2.87 9.25
CA GLU A 58 -4.15 3.93 9.37
C GLU A 58 -4.26 4.96 8.23
N LEU A 59 -4.64 4.52 7.03
CA LEU A 59 -4.93 5.42 5.90
C LEU A 59 -6.17 6.28 6.17
N ASN A 60 -7.27 5.69 6.67
CA ASN A 60 -8.44 6.44 7.12
C ASN A 60 -8.04 7.50 8.16
N GLN A 61 -7.30 7.11 9.21
CA GLN A 61 -6.84 8.05 10.24
C GLN A 61 -5.91 9.14 9.68
N LYS A 62 -5.04 8.80 8.72
CA LYS A 62 -4.16 9.77 8.05
C LYS A 62 -4.99 10.81 7.30
N LEU A 63 -5.96 10.37 6.50
CA LEU A 63 -6.84 11.29 5.75
C LEU A 63 -7.74 12.11 6.68
N ALA A 64 -8.27 11.50 7.75
CA ALA A 64 -9.08 12.22 8.74
C ALA A 64 -8.31 13.37 9.42
N ARG A 65 -7.02 13.17 9.74
CA ARG A 65 -6.15 14.25 10.26
C ARG A 65 -5.95 15.39 9.26
N MET A 66 -6.09 15.12 7.98
CA MET A 66 -6.00 16.10 6.89
C MET A 66 -7.38 16.69 6.51
N GLY A 67 -8.46 16.31 7.23
CA GLY A 67 -9.81 16.82 7.02
C GLY A 67 -10.66 16.05 6.00
N LEU A 68 -10.24 14.83 5.60
CA LEU A 68 -11.01 13.96 4.72
C LEU A 68 -11.51 12.73 5.48
N ASP A 69 -12.81 12.49 5.43
CA ASP A 69 -13.43 11.26 5.96
C ASP A 69 -13.64 10.27 4.81
N VAL A 70 -12.85 9.19 4.84
CA VAL A 70 -12.90 8.12 3.84
C VAL A 70 -12.93 6.78 4.58
N PRO A 71 -14.00 6.01 4.50
CA PRO A 71 -14.13 4.70 5.15
C PRO A 71 -13.03 3.71 4.75
N GLU A 72 -12.70 2.79 5.65
CA GLU A 72 -11.59 1.83 5.49
C GLU A 72 -11.75 0.93 4.26
N GLU A 73 -12.99 0.59 3.89
CA GLU A 73 -13.33 -0.25 2.74
C GLU A 73 -12.99 0.36 1.38
N HIS A 74 -12.73 1.66 1.34
CA HIS A 74 -12.33 2.36 0.11
C HIS A 74 -10.81 2.36 -0.14
N PHE A 75 -10.03 1.67 0.71
CA PHE A 75 -8.58 1.55 0.50
C PHE A 75 -8.18 0.15 0.08
N TYR A 76 -7.37 0.06 -0.96
CA TYR A 76 -6.75 -1.18 -1.39
C TYR A 76 -5.23 -0.99 -1.55
N THR A 77 -4.48 -1.64 -0.67
CA THR A 77 -3.02 -1.49 -0.59
C THR A 77 -2.31 -2.65 -1.28
N SER A 78 -1.04 -2.47 -1.64
CA SER A 78 -0.23 -3.57 -2.16
C SER A 78 -0.08 -4.73 -1.15
N ALA A 79 -0.21 -4.44 0.16
CA ALA A 79 -0.24 -5.48 1.20
C ALA A 79 -1.48 -6.38 1.06
N LEU A 80 -2.66 -5.79 0.88
CA LEU A 80 -3.91 -6.53 0.64
C LEU A 80 -3.84 -7.33 -0.66
N ALA A 81 -3.29 -6.74 -1.72
CA ALA A 81 -3.10 -7.41 -3.00
C ALA A 81 -2.15 -8.63 -2.86
N THR A 82 -1.05 -8.47 -2.12
CA THR A 82 -0.09 -9.55 -1.85
C THR A 82 -0.74 -10.70 -1.06
N ALA A 83 -1.50 -10.36 -0.02
CA ALA A 83 -2.21 -11.35 0.79
C ALA A 83 -3.28 -12.10 -0.01
N ALA A 84 -4.06 -11.38 -0.83
CA ALA A 84 -5.05 -11.97 -1.72
C ALA A 84 -4.38 -12.91 -2.77
N PHE A 85 -3.29 -12.48 -3.38
CA PHE A 85 -2.51 -13.29 -4.31
C PHE A 85 -2.05 -14.61 -3.68
N LEU A 86 -1.46 -14.56 -2.49
CA LEU A 86 -1.00 -15.76 -1.80
C LEU A 86 -2.15 -16.70 -1.43
N ARG A 87 -3.25 -16.15 -0.91
CA ARG A 87 -4.44 -16.95 -0.57
C ARG A 87 -5.01 -17.69 -1.77
N GLU A 88 -5.00 -17.06 -2.95
CA GLU A 88 -5.59 -17.63 -4.16
C GLU A 88 -4.63 -18.56 -4.92
N GLN A 89 -3.35 -18.17 -5.04
CA GLN A 89 -2.37 -18.91 -5.86
C GLN A 89 -1.63 -20.00 -5.07
N ALA A 90 -1.58 -19.90 -3.74
CA ALA A 90 -0.88 -20.83 -2.88
C ALA A 90 -1.66 -21.09 -1.57
N PRO A 91 -2.89 -21.63 -1.63
CA PRO A 91 -3.69 -21.90 -0.46
C PRO A 91 -2.93 -22.75 0.57
N GLY A 92 -2.92 -22.30 1.83
CA GLY A 92 -2.25 -23.00 2.92
C GLY A 92 -0.72 -22.81 2.96
N CYS A 93 -0.16 -21.94 2.15
CA CYS A 93 1.27 -21.63 2.21
C CYS A 93 1.65 -20.96 3.53
N SER A 94 2.94 -21.09 3.85
CA SER A 94 3.57 -20.41 4.97
C SER A 94 4.55 -19.34 4.50
N VAL A 95 4.68 -18.25 5.24
CA VAL A 95 5.51 -17.10 4.85
C VAL A 95 6.45 -16.65 5.96
N PHE A 96 7.63 -16.20 5.58
CA PHE A 96 8.47 -15.30 6.36
C PHE A 96 8.28 -13.89 5.81
N ALA A 97 7.71 -12.99 6.61
CA ALA A 97 7.38 -11.65 6.14
C ALA A 97 8.27 -10.59 6.80
N ILE A 98 8.71 -9.63 5.98
CA ILE A 98 9.43 -8.44 6.39
C ILE A 98 8.65 -7.23 5.90
N GLY A 99 8.23 -6.35 6.80
CA GLY A 99 7.46 -5.15 6.48
C GLY A 99 6.82 -4.54 7.72
N GLU A 100 6.07 -3.49 7.51
CA GLU A 100 5.33 -2.80 8.56
C GLU A 100 3.95 -3.46 8.81
N ALA A 101 3.19 -2.87 9.74
CA ALA A 101 1.90 -3.39 10.18
C ALA A 101 0.91 -3.66 9.04
N GLY A 102 0.91 -2.84 7.99
CA GLY A 102 0.03 -3.03 6.83
C GLY A 102 0.17 -4.42 6.20
N LEU A 103 1.41 -4.83 5.91
CA LEU A 103 1.67 -6.15 5.33
C LEU A 103 1.37 -7.28 6.31
N LEU A 104 1.86 -7.16 7.55
CA LEU A 104 1.71 -8.23 8.54
C LEU A 104 0.24 -8.50 8.86
N ASN A 105 -0.57 -7.44 9.03
CA ASN A 105 -2.00 -7.57 9.29
C ASN A 105 -2.73 -8.16 8.07
N ALA A 106 -2.43 -7.71 6.85
CA ALA A 106 -3.06 -8.24 5.65
C ALA A 106 -2.81 -9.75 5.49
N LEU A 107 -1.59 -10.22 5.74
CA LEU A 107 -1.25 -11.63 5.71
C LEU A 107 -1.97 -12.42 6.82
N TYR A 108 -2.02 -11.88 8.02
CA TYR A 108 -2.69 -12.49 9.16
C TYR A 108 -4.21 -12.62 8.91
N ASP A 109 -4.85 -11.55 8.46
CA ASP A 109 -6.29 -11.51 8.19
C ASP A 109 -6.68 -12.43 7.03
N ALA A 110 -5.76 -12.67 6.09
CA ALA A 110 -5.93 -13.64 5.01
C ALA A 110 -5.74 -15.09 5.48
N GLY A 111 -5.40 -15.34 6.76
CA GLY A 111 -5.18 -16.66 7.33
C GLY A 111 -3.87 -17.32 6.88
N ILE A 112 -2.88 -16.53 6.47
CA ILE A 112 -1.57 -17.05 6.02
C ILE A 112 -0.70 -17.32 7.23
N THR A 113 -0.11 -18.53 7.26
CA THR A 113 0.73 -18.99 8.37
C THR A 113 2.11 -18.33 8.33
N MET A 114 2.52 -17.71 9.44
CA MET A 114 3.88 -17.22 9.60
C MET A 114 4.83 -18.37 9.97
N ASN A 115 5.96 -18.47 9.25
CA ASN A 115 6.96 -19.50 9.45
C ASN A 115 8.36 -18.90 9.24
N ASP A 116 9.19 -18.98 10.25
CA ASP A 116 10.52 -18.39 10.25
C ASP A 116 11.65 -19.42 10.14
N VAL A 117 11.30 -20.70 9.94
CA VAL A 117 12.25 -21.81 9.83
C VAL A 117 12.33 -22.37 8.42
N ASN A 118 11.18 -22.69 7.83
CA ASN A 118 11.09 -23.26 6.47
C ASN A 118 9.81 -22.79 5.79
N PRO A 119 9.72 -21.50 5.44
CA PRO A 119 8.56 -20.95 4.76
C PRO A 119 8.53 -21.34 3.28
N ASP A 120 7.32 -21.37 2.70
CA ASP A 120 7.15 -21.52 1.26
C ASP A 120 7.53 -20.22 0.50
N TYR A 121 7.31 -19.06 1.17
CA TYR A 121 7.60 -17.76 0.62
C TYR A 121 8.31 -16.85 1.62
N VAL A 122 9.18 -16.00 1.10
CA VAL A 122 9.69 -14.80 1.77
C VAL A 122 8.97 -13.61 1.15
N VAL A 123 8.24 -12.85 1.96
CA VAL A 123 7.47 -11.68 1.52
C VAL A 123 8.11 -10.42 2.07
N VAL A 124 8.48 -9.50 1.17
CA VAL A 124 9.10 -8.22 1.54
C VAL A 124 8.17 -7.09 1.16
N GLY A 125 7.76 -6.33 2.15
CA GLY A 125 6.97 -5.11 1.99
C GLY A 125 7.78 -3.87 2.33
N GLU A 126 7.12 -2.74 2.36
CA GLU A 126 7.71 -1.46 2.74
C GLU A 126 8.03 -1.43 4.24
N GLY A 127 9.17 -0.85 4.60
CA GLY A 127 9.58 -0.70 5.99
C GLY A 127 10.63 0.39 6.13
N ARG A 128 10.60 1.09 7.26
CA ARG A 128 11.52 2.20 7.56
C ARG A 128 12.85 1.74 8.13
N SER A 129 12.88 0.54 8.71
CA SER A 129 14.11 -0.01 9.31
C SER A 129 14.12 -1.52 9.17
N TYR A 130 15.03 -2.02 8.36
CA TYR A 130 15.35 -3.44 8.29
C TYR A 130 16.64 -3.72 9.04
N SER A 131 16.62 -4.69 9.96
CA SER A 131 17.86 -5.13 10.57
C SER A 131 18.66 -5.98 9.58
N LEU A 132 19.98 -5.92 9.67
CA LEU A 132 20.86 -6.76 8.86
C LEU A 132 20.58 -8.26 9.12
N ASP A 133 20.28 -8.62 10.35
CA ASP A 133 19.95 -10.01 10.73
C ASP A 133 18.67 -10.49 10.04
N THR A 134 17.63 -9.65 9.98
CA THR A 134 16.37 -9.97 9.30
C THR A 134 16.59 -10.14 7.79
N LEU A 135 17.38 -9.28 7.16
CA LEU A 135 17.73 -9.39 5.74
C LEU A 135 18.58 -10.62 5.45
N THR A 136 19.55 -10.93 6.31
CA THR A 136 20.39 -12.13 6.21
C THR A 136 19.51 -13.39 6.31
N LYS A 137 18.59 -13.42 7.28
CA LYS A 137 17.64 -14.53 7.45
C LYS A 137 16.78 -14.71 6.20
N ALA A 138 16.18 -13.64 5.68
CA ALA A 138 15.37 -13.69 4.46
C ALA A 138 16.16 -14.23 3.27
N THR A 139 17.39 -13.73 3.09
CA THR A 139 18.27 -14.20 2.01
C THR A 139 18.57 -15.69 2.14
N ASN A 140 18.90 -16.17 3.34
CA ASN A 140 19.17 -17.58 3.58
C ASN A 140 17.94 -18.47 3.29
N LEU A 141 16.74 -18.02 3.70
CA LEU A 141 15.50 -18.74 3.41
C LEU A 141 15.23 -18.85 1.91
N VAL A 142 15.45 -17.77 1.15
CA VAL A 142 15.33 -17.80 -0.31
C VAL A 142 16.37 -18.74 -0.93
N MET A 143 17.61 -18.71 -0.47
CA MET A 143 18.66 -19.64 -0.94
C MET A 143 18.35 -21.10 -0.60
N GLN A 144 17.58 -21.38 0.44
CA GLN A 144 17.09 -22.69 0.82
C GLN A 144 15.86 -23.15 0.02
N GLY A 145 15.30 -22.30 -0.84
CA GLY A 145 14.24 -22.64 -1.78
C GLY A 145 12.91 -21.93 -1.57
N ALA A 146 12.79 -21.07 -0.55
CA ALA A 146 11.60 -20.22 -0.41
C ALA A 146 11.49 -19.24 -1.61
N LYS A 147 10.29 -19.03 -2.12
CA LYS A 147 10.04 -18.09 -3.22
C LYS A 147 9.98 -16.66 -2.69
N LEU A 148 10.61 -15.71 -3.39
CA LEU A 148 10.61 -14.31 -3.01
C LEU A 148 9.43 -13.58 -3.64
N ILE A 149 8.68 -12.82 -2.83
CA ILE A 149 7.65 -11.87 -3.27
C ILE A 149 7.95 -10.48 -2.70
N GLY A 150 8.02 -9.48 -3.58
CA GLY A 150 7.99 -8.07 -3.18
C GLY A 150 6.56 -7.54 -3.28
N ALA A 151 6.08 -6.92 -2.21
CA ALA A 151 4.75 -6.28 -2.21
C ALA A 151 4.69 -5.03 -3.11
N ASN A 152 5.85 -4.43 -3.39
CA ASN A 152 6.02 -3.32 -4.31
C ASN A 152 7.33 -3.50 -5.08
N SER A 153 7.30 -3.26 -6.39
CA SER A 153 8.48 -3.34 -7.27
C SER A 153 9.23 -2.02 -7.42
N ASP A 154 8.73 -0.93 -6.86
CA ASP A 154 9.33 0.39 -6.99
C ASP A 154 10.67 0.46 -6.24
N VAL A 155 11.67 1.00 -6.91
CA VAL A 155 13.04 1.13 -6.37
C VAL A 155 13.13 2.25 -5.34
N SER A 156 12.22 3.25 -5.43
CA SER A 156 12.16 4.42 -4.54
C SER A 156 10.71 4.86 -4.35
N GLY A 157 10.42 5.46 -3.20
CA GLY A 157 9.11 6.05 -2.92
C GLY A 157 9.20 7.58 -2.73
N PRO A 158 8.07 8.29 -2.76
CA PRO A 158 8.03 9.75 -2.59
C PRO A 158 8.73 10.24 -1.30
N CYS A 159 8.77 9.40 -0.28
CA CYS A 159 9.40 9.73 1.00
C CYS A 159 10.94 9.83 0.92
N LEU A 160 11.57 9.15 -0.03
CA LEU A 160 13.03 9.22 -0.25
C LEU A 160 13.42 10.48 -1.03
N LEU A 161 12.53 11.00 -1.87
CA LEU A 161 12.74 12.28 -2.56
C LEU A 161 12.63 13.47 -1.59
N TYR A 162 11.84 13.34 -0.52
CA TYR A 162 11.67 14.40 0.47
C TYR A 162 12.93 14.64 1.32
N THR A 163 13.75 13.65 1.53
CA THR A 163 15.02 13.78 2.26
C THR A 163 16.13 14.44 1.42
N SER A 164 16.04 14.39 0.09
CA SER A 164 16.97 15.08 -0.80
C SER A 164 16.63 16.56 -0.98
N ASP A 165 15.34 16.93 -1.06
CA ASP A 165 14.90 18.32 -1.14
C ASP A 165 15.23 19.13 0.13
N ALA A 166 15.18 18.49 1.30
CA ALA A 166 15.54 19.16 2.57
C ALA A 166 17.04 19.47 2.67
N ALA A 167 17.88 18.85 1.84
CA ALA A 167 19.33 19.13 1.76
C ALA A 167 19.63 20.28 0.78
N ASP A 168 18.82 20.48 -0.26
CA ASP A 168 18.99 21.54 -1.26
C ASP A 168 18.54 22.93 -0.75
N GLU A 169 17.62 23.01 0.21
CA GLU A 169 17.19 24.28 0.79
C GLU A 169 18.20 24.91 1.79
N ARG A 170 19.35 24.30 2.00
CA ARG A 170 20.40 24.78 2.92
C ARG A 170 21.70 25.23 2.24
N SER A 171 21.70 25.39 0.94
CA SER A 171 22.85 25.96 0.20
C SER A 171 22.61 27.37 -0.29
#